data_578371638e32f06a31bed854bdf88948
#
_entry.id   578371638e32f06a31bed854bdf88948
#
_cell.length_a   1.000
_cell.length_b   1.000
_cell.length_c   1.000
_cell.angle_alpha   90.00
_cell.angle_beta   90.00
_cell.angle_gamma   90.00
#
_symmetry.space_group_name_H-M   'P 1'
#
loop_
_entity.id
_entity.type
_entity.pdbx_description
1 polymer ?
#
loop_
_entity_poly.entity_id
_entity_poly.type
_entity_poly.pdbx_seq_one_letter_code
_entity_poly.pdbx_strand_id
1 'polypeptide(L)'
;MVVFAGDAFIQLPITSDYVSAKLFLQDIDPSLIGTQGTDMAQAIRLAMQSFAKNGKQGKAIIVITDGENHEGGAEAMAKEAEKQGIRVFILGIGTTAGAPIPLGDGGYMKDASGQVVMTRLNETMCQEVAKAGKGVYMHVDNSLIAERQLDKELQKMQQGAIDNVVYSDYDEQFQGVAILILILLIAEVVILEKKREKKGQEASSTERK
;
A
#
# COMPACT_ATOMS: atom_id res chain seq x y z
N MET A 1 5.58 -3.76 -1.48
CA MET A 1 5.98 -4.97 -0.72
C MET A 1 7.44 -4.81 -0.30
N VAL A 2 7.73 -5.07 0.97
CA VAL A 2 9.08 -5.07 1.54
C VAL A 2 9.42 -6.50 1.92
N VAL A 3 10.61 -6.95 1.56
CA VAL A 3 11.17 -8.25 1.96
C VAL A 3 12.29 -7.97 2.93
N PHE A 4 12.39 -8.75 4.00
CA PHE A 4 13.38 -8.52 5.04
C PHE A 4 13.91 -9.83 5.64
N ALA A 5 15.15 -9.76 6.08
CA ALA A 5 15.87 -10.73 6.92
C ALA A 5 16.85 -9.93 7.81
N GLY A 6 18.15 -10.18 7.80
CA GLY A 6 19.13 -9.29 8.43
C GLY A 6 19.27 -7.92 7.77
N ASP A 7 18.66 -7.74 6.59
CA ASP A 7 18.53 -6.47 5.88
C ASP A 7 17.10 -6.38 5.31
N ALA A 8 16.69 -5.22 4.79
CA ALA A 8 15.38 -5.01 4.22
C ALA A 8 15.44 -4.21 2.91
N PHE A 9 14.62 -4.58 1.92
CA PHE A 9 14.52 -3.83 0.66
C PHE A 9 13.11 -3.82 0.10
N ILE A 10 12.82 -2.87 -0.77
CA ILE A 10 11.54 -2.75 -1.46
C ILE A 10 11.56 -3.65 -2.68
N GLN A 11 10.85 -4.77 -2.62
CA GLN A 11 10.65 -5.68 -3.75
C GLN A 11 9.63 -5.12 -4.75
N LEU A 12 8.58 -4.46 -4.26
CA LEU A 12 7.58 -3.82 -5.07
C LEU A 12 7.12 -2.53 -4.41
N PRO A 13 7.18 -1.37 -5.08
CA PRO A 13 6.58 -0.13 -4.59
C PRO A 13 5.07 -0.27 -4.39
N ILE A 14 4.46 0.69 -3.68
CA ILE A 14 3.00 0.73 -3.52
C ILE A 14 2.36 0.89 -4.90
N THR A 15 1.48 -0.04 -5.24
CA THR A 15 0.80 -0.09 -6.54
C THR A 15 -0.61 -0.61 -6.38
N SER A 16 -1.50 -0.27 -7.30
CA SER A 16 -2.83 -0.87 -7.48
C SER A 16 -2.83 -2.04 -8.46
N ASP A 17 -1.68 -2.38 -9.05
CA ASP A 17 -1.54 -3.52 -9.95
C ASP A 17 -1.42 -4.82 -9.14
N TYR A 18 -2.56 -5.47 -8.92
CA TYR A 18 -2.64 -6.73 -8.18
C TYR A 18 -2.02 -7.91 -8.94
N VAL A 19 -1.97 -7.85 -10.28
CA VAL A 19 -1.36 -8.92 -11.08
C VAL A 19 0.13 -8.95 -10.84
N SER A 20 0.79 -7.82 -11.01
CA SER A 20 2.22 -7.68 -10.71
C SER A 20 2.51 -8.00 -9.25
N ALA A 21 1.67 -7.55 -8.30
CA ALA A 21 1.88 -7.82 -6.88
C ALA A 21 1.86 -9.33 -6.57
N LYS A 22 0.97 -10.10 -7.19
CA LYS A 22 0.94 -11.57 -7.04
C LYS A 22 2.16 -12.25 -7.62
N LEU A 23 2.66 -11.80 -8.78
CA LEU A 23 3.86 -12.34 -9.40
C LEU A 23 5.07 -12.11 -8.49
N PHE A 24 5.29 -10.88 -8.03
CA PHE A 24 6.39 -10.57 -7.10
C PHE A 24 6.29 -11.32 -5.77
N LEU A 25 5.08 -11.65 -5.31
CA LEU A 25 4.89 -12.46 -4.11
C LEU A 25 5.30 -13.92 -4.32
N GLN A 26 5.06 -14.46 -5.51
CA GLN A 26 5.44 -15.83 -5.86
C GLN A 26 6.96 -16.00 -6.07
N ASP A 27 7.65 -14.91 -6.42
CA ASP A 27 9.09 -14.88 -6.64
C ASP A 27 9.91 -14.65 -5.37
N ILE A 28 9.26 -14.59 -4.19
CA ILE A 28 9.98 -14.45 -2.92
C ILE A 28 10.69 -15.78 -2.61
N ASP A 29 12.01 -15.68 -2.53
CA ASP A 29 12.90 -16.80 -2.18
C ASP A 29 13.91 -16.34 -1.12
N PRO A 30 14.30 -17.19 -0.16
CA PRO A 30 15.29 -16.87 0.86
C PRO A 30 16.64 -16.36 0.31
N SER A 31 16.99 -16.70 -0.91
CA SER A 31 18.22 -16.25 -1.57
C SER A 31 18.22 -14.76 -1.96
N LEU A 32 17.06 -14.09 -1.93
CA LEU A 32 16.94 -12.67 -2.26
C LEU A 32 17.71 -11.77 -1.28
N ILE A 33 17.92 -12.23 -0.05
CA ILE A 33 18.64 -11.49 0.98
C ILE A 33 19.86 -12.30 1.41
N GLY A 34 21.05 -11.77 1.13
CA GLY A 34 22.31 -12.43 1.49
C GLY A 34 22.67 -12.31 2.97
N THR A 35 22.09 -11.35 3.70
CA THR A 35 22.35 -11.11 5.12
C THR A 35 21.41 -11.94 5.96
N GLN A 36 21.95 -12.89 6.73
CA GLN A 36 21.17 -13.68 7.69
C GLN A 36 20.77 -12.84 8.90
N GLY A 37 19.70 -13.23 9.56
CA GLY A 37 19.14 -12.54 10.73
C GLY A 37 17.73 -12.02 10.45
N THR A 38 17.19 -11.23 11.37
CA THR A 38 15.86 -10.63 11.26
C THR A 38 15.89 -9.24 11.86
N ASP A 39 15.83 -8.20 11.00
CA ASP A 39 15.70 -6.79 11.40
C ASP A 39 14.29 -6.27 11.03
N MET A 40 13.34 -6.53 11.89
CA MET A 40 11.98 -6.05 11.75
C MET A 40 11.88 -4.52 11.88
N ALA A 41 12.75 -3.89 12.66
CA ALA A 41 12.75 -2.44 12.83
C ALA A 41 13.09 -1.74 11.51
N GLN A 42 14.09 -2.24 10.79
CA GLN A 42 14.46 -1.72 9.47
C GLN A 42 13.32 -1.93 8.45
N ALA A 43 12.69 -3.10 8.46
CA ALA A 43 11.55 -3.40 7.59
C ALA A 43 10.38 -2.43 7.80
N ILE A 44 9.99 -2.17 9.06
CA ILE A 44 8.93 -1.21 9.40
C ILE A 44 9.34 0.20 8.96
N ARG A 45 10.58 0.62 9.20
CA ARG A 45 11.11 1.92 8.78
C ARG A 45 11.02 2.11 7.27
N LEU A 46 11.45 1.11 6.51
CA LEU A 46 11.41 1.15 5.04
C LEU A 46 9.98 1.18 4.51
N ALA A 47 9.07 0.41 5.12
CA ALA A 47 7.65 0.45 4.81
C ALA A 47 7.03 1.84 5.09
N MET A 48 7.37 2.48 6.21
CA MET A 48 6.93 3.84 6.53
C MET A 48 7.36 4.86 5.46
N GLN A 49 8.60 4.75 5.00
CA GLN A 49 9.16 5.64 3.96
C GLN A 49 8.48 5.46 2.60
N SER A 50 7.86 4.30 2.36
CA SER A 50 7.17 3.99 1.11
C SER A 50 5.81 4.69 0.98
N PHE A 51 5.24 5.22 2.07
CA PHE A 51 3.97 5.93 2.04
C PHE A 51 4.13 7.38 1.60
N ALA A 52 3.18 7.87 0.79
CA ALA A 52 3.11 9.29 0.44
C ALA A 52 2.86 10.14 1.70
N LYS A 53 3.61 11.25 1.83
CA LYS A 53 3.54 12.12 3.02
C LYS A 53 2.15 12.78 3.22
N ASN A 54 1.43 13.07 2.14
CA ASN A 54 0.20 13.87 2.16
C ASN A 54 -1.08 13.05 1.89
N GLY A 55 -1.02 11.71 1.96
CA GLY A 55 -2.21 10.87 1.76
C GLY A 55 -3.18 10.97 2.95
N LYS A 56 -4.44 11.32 2.68
CA LYS A 56 -5.53 11.32 3.67
C LYS A 56 -6.08 9.92 3.98
N GLN A 57 -5.63 8.91 3.27
CA GLN A 57 -6.07 7.52 3.40
C GLN A 57 -5.46 6.88 4.65
N GLY A 58 -6.18 5.96 5.27
CA GLY A 58 -5.66 5.13 6.35
C GLY A 58 -4.45 4.32 5.88
N LYS A 59 -3.38 4.32 6.67
CA LYS A 59 -2.13 3.62 6.34
C LYS A 59 -1.95 2.43 7.29
N ALA A 60 -1.63 1.27 6.74
CA ALA A 60 -1.35 0.06 7.49
C ALA A 60 -0.07 -0.62 6.98
N ILE A 61 0.74 -1.11 7.91
CA ILE A 61 1.84 -2.03 7.65
C ILE A 61 1.39 -3.39 8.18
N ILE A 62 1.46 -4.41 7.33
CA ILE A 62 1.19 -5.79 7.70
C ILE A 62 2.53 -6.51 7.66
N VAL A 63 3.01 -6.96 8.82
CA VAL A 63 4.24 -7.72 8.96
C VAL A 63 3.89 -9.20 9.09
N ILE A 64 4.47 -10.02 8.24
CA ILE A 64 4.36 -11.48 8.28
C ILE A 64 5.70 -12.01 8.77
N THR A 65 5.72 -12.69 9.91
CA THR A 65 6.96 -13.11 10.58
C THR A 65 6.75 -14.37 11.41
N ASP A 66 7.83 -15.11 11.63
CA ASP A 66 7.89 -16.17 12.65
C ASP A 66 8.22 -15.63 14.06
N GLY A 67 8.34 -14.30 14.20
CA GLY A 67 8.55 -13.64 15.49
C GLY A 67 9.99 -13.67 15.98
N GLU A 68 10.94 -14.18 15.20
CA GLU A 68 12.35 -14.01 15.51
C GLU A 68 12.76 -12.57 15.20
N ASN A 69 13.43 -11.91 16.12
CA ASN A 69 13.97 -10.56 15.94
C ASN A 69 15.30 -10.44 16.67
N HIS A 70 16.37 -10.46 15.90
CA HIS A 70 17.72 -10.54 16.44
C HIS A 70 18.30 -9.15 16.76
N GLU A 71 17.85 -8.12 16.04
CA GLU A 71 18.42 -6.76 16.15
C GLU A 71 17.68 -5.86 17.15
N GLY A 72 16.49 -6.24 17.59
CA GLY A 72 15.66 -5.43 18.50
C GLY A 72 15.06 -4.18 17.84
N GLY A 73 14.48 -3.29 18.66
CA GLY A 73 13.98 -1.98 18.19
C GLY A 73 12.64 -2.00 17.42
N ALA A 74 12.07 -3.16 17.13
CA ALA A 74 10.82 -3.28 16.37
C ALA A 74 9.64 -2.55 17.06
N GLU A 75 9.52 -2.68 18.39
CA GLU A 75 8.50 -1.97 19.17
C GLU A 75 8.64 -0.45 19.07
N ALA A 76 9.87 0.08 19.21
CA ALA A 76 10.12 1.51 19.09
C ALA A 76 9.76 2.03 17.70
N MET A 77 10.06 1.25 16.65
CA MET A 77 9.74 1.61 15.28
C MET A 77 8.23 1.53 14.99
N ALA A 78 7.52 0.53 15.54
CA ALA A 78 6.07 0.45 15.46
C ALA A 78 5.38 1.65 16.15
N LYS A 79 5.91 2.09 17.29
CA LYS A 79 5.44 3.30 17.96
C LYS A 79 5.71 4.57 17.17
N GLU A 80 6.81 4.62 16.44
CA GLU A 80 7.07 5.74 15.54
C GLU A 80 6.14 5.75 14.33
N ALA A 81 5.79 4.57 13.79
CA ALA A 81 4.78 4.42 12.75
C ALA A 81 3.40 4.94 13.23
N GLU A 82 3.01 4.60 14.46
CA GLU A 82 1.77 5.06 15.07
C GLU A 82 1.69 6.58 15.14
N LYS A 83 2.77 7.27 15.56
CA LYS A 83 2.83 8.74 15.60
C LYS A 83 2.62 9.37 14.21
N GLN A 84 2.94 8.65 13.14
CA GLN A 84 2.71 9.09 11.76
C GLN A 84 1.34 8.64 11.22
N GLY A 85 0.46 8.11 12.08
CA GLY A 85 -0.87 7.64 11.71
C GLY A 85 -0.87 6.31 10.94
N ILE A 86 0.21 5.53 11.05
CA ILE A 86 0.35 4.24 10.40
C ILE A 86 0.13 3.14 11.44
N ARG A 87 -0.83 2.24 11.21
CA ARG A 87 -1.04 1.06 12.08
C ARG A 87 -0.14 -0.09 11.66
N VAL A 88 0.35 -0.86 12.64
CA VAL A 88 1.22 -2.00 12.39
C VAL A 88 0.52 -3.28 12.86
N PHE A 89 0.15 -4.15 11.93
CA PHE A 89 -0.44 -5.45 12.17
C PHE A 89 0.62 -6.52 12.04
N ILE A 90 0.60 -7.52 12.92
CA ILE A 90 1.56 -8.62 12.90
C ILE A 90 0.80 -9.93 12.66
N LEU A 91 1.20 -10.63 11.62
CA LEU A 91 0.78 -12.00 11.31
C LEU A 91 1.92 -12.95 11.72
N GLY A 92 1.75 -13.65 12.83
CA GLY A 92 2.73 -14.60 13.33
C GLY A 92 2.52 -15.98 12.72
N ILE A 93 3.54 -16.51 12.07
CA ILE A 93 3.55 -17.84 11.45
C ILE A 93 4.46 -18.75 12.26
N GLY A 94 4.05 -20.00 12.47
CA GLY A 94 4.83 -20.99 13.19
C GLY A 94 4.20 -21.36 14.53
N THR A 95 4.95 -22.08 15.37
CA THR A 95 4.49 -22.55 16.66
C THR A 95 5.41 -22.08 17.79
N THR A 96 4.84 -21.85 18.97
CA THR A 96 5.62 -21.52 20.18
C THR A 96 6.39 -22.73 20.71
N ALA A 97 5.95 -23.95 20.38
CA ALA A 97 6.67 -25.19 20.69
C ALA A 97 7.99 -25.33 19.92
N GLY A 98 8.07 -24.67 18.78
CA GLY A 98 9.20 -24.73 17.86
C GLY A 98 9.05 -25.82 16.80
N ALA A 99 9.69 -25.59 15.67
CA ALA A 99 9.77 -26.54 14.58
C ALA A 99 11.17 -26.52 13.94
N PRO A 100 11.68 -27.63 13.43
CA PRO A 100 12.93 -27.65 12.71
C PRO A 100 12.76 -27.02 11.33
N ILE A 101 13.77 -26.30 10.86
CA ILE A 101 13.77 -25.69 9.50
C ILE A 101 13.98 -26.80 8.48
N PRO A 102 13.00 -27.09 7.59
CA PRO A 102 13.17 -28.12 6.56
C PRO A 102 14.07 -27.60 5.45
N LEU A 103 14.94 -28.48 4.93
CA LEU A 103 15.67 -28.25 3.69
C LEU A 103 14.93 -28.95 2.53
N GLY A 104 15.04 -28.41 1.32
CA GLY A 104 14.34 -28.93 0.15
C GLY A 104 14.71 -30.37 -0.24
N ASP A 105 15.78 -30.92 0.31
CA ASP A 105 16.27 -32.28 0.11
C ASP A 105 15.70 -33.33 1.13
N GLY A 106 14.74 -32.90 1.97
CA GLY A 106 14.13 -33.72 3.02
C GLY A 106 14.92 -33.76 4.33
N GLY A 107 16.01 -33.00 4.44
CA GLY A 107 16.78 -32.81 5.66
C GLY A 107 16.29 -31.63 6.48
N TYR A 108 17.00 -31.37 7.59
CA TYR A 108 16.77 -30.18 8.44
C TYR A 108 18.05 -29.34 8.54
N MET A 109 17.88 -28.04 8.66
CA MET A 109 18.98 -27.11 8.85
C MET A 109 19.73 -27.42 10.13
N LYS A 110 21.07 -27.44 10.08
CA LYS A 110 21.94 -27.67 11.23
C LYS A 110 22.83 -26.47 11.47
N ASP A 111 23.10 -26.19 12.73
CA ASP A 111 24.06 -25.18 13.15
C ASP A 111 25.51 -25.65 12.94
N ALA A 112 26.49 -24.78 13.29
CA ALA A 112 27.91 -25.08 13.17
C ALA A 112 28.35 -26.27 14.05
N SER A 113 27.58 -26.66 15.05
CA SER A 113 27.81 -27.82 15.92
C SER A 113 27.14 -29.10 15.43
N GLY A 114 26.40 -29.03 14.32
CA GLY A 114 25.66 -30.15 13.71
C GLY A 114 24.29 -30.43 14.35
N GLN A 115 23.84 -29.55 15.26
CA GLN A 115 22.52 -29.68 15.87
C GLN A 115 21.45 -29.09 14.94
N VAL A 116 20.23 -29.68 14.96
CA VAL A 116 19.11 -29.20 14.18
C VAL A 116 18.65 -27.83 14.71
N VAL A 117 18.59 -26.85 13.83
CA VAL A 117 18.11 -25.51 14.15
C VAL A 117 16.59 -25.56 14.34
N MET A 118 16.13 -25.10 15.52
CA MET A 118 14.71 -25.02 15.86
C MET A 118 14.30 -23.55 15.87
N THR A 119 13.31 -23.18 15.07
CA THR A 119 12.68 -21.86 15.13
C THR A 119 11.46 -21.89 16.02
N ARG A 120 11.18 -20.81 16.73
CA ARG A 120 10.02 -20.67 17.61
C ARG A 120 9.36 -19.35 17.44
N LEU A 121 8.04 -19.36 17.28
CA LEU A 121 7.28 -18.13 17.25
C LEU A 121 7.35 -17.40 18.59
N ASN A 122 7.86 -16.17 18.58
CA ASN A 122 7.86 -15.28 19.73
C ASN A 122 6.59 -14.43 19.77
N GLU A 123 5.49 -15.03 20.19
CA GLU A 123 4.19 -14.35 20.27
C GLU A 123 4.21 -13.10 21.14
N THR A 124 4.93 -13.15 22.26
CA THR A 124 5.01 -12.00 23.19
C THR A 124 5.56 -10.77 22.48
N MET A 125 6.67 -10.91 21.79
CA MET A 125 7.28 -9.82 21.03
C MET A 125 6.34 -9.34 19.89
N CYS A 126 5.72 -10.26 19.16
CA CYS A 126 4.75 -9.93 18.11
C CYS A 126 3.56 -9.12 18.65
N GLN A 127 3.03 -9.49 19.83
CA GLN A 127 1.95 -8.77 20.50
C GLN A 127 2.37 -7.38 20.96
N GLU A 128 3.58 -7.23 21.50
CA GLU A 128 4.14 -5.95 21.95
C GLU A 128 4.32 -4.99 20.78
N VAL A 129 4.89 -5.47 19.67
CA VAL A 129 5.08 -4.67 18.44
C VAL A 129 3.72 -4.25 17.85
N ALA A 130 2.77 -5.17 17.72
CA ALA A 130 1.44 -4.85 17.22
C ALA A 130 0.72 -3.82 18.11
N LYS A 131 0.80 -3.98 19.44
CA LYS A 131 0.22 -3.03 20.41
C LYS A 131 0.87 -1.65 20.31
N ALA A 132 2.20 -1.59 20.19
CA ALA A 132 2.94 -0.32 20.03
C ALA A 132 2.53 0.43 18.76
N GLY A 133 2.24 -0.31 17.67
CA GLY A 133 1.75 0.24 16.40
C GLY A 133 0.23 0.41 16.31
N LYS A 134 -0.51 0.32 17.42
CA LYS A 134 -2.00 0.37 17.46
C LYS A 134 -2.69 -0.55 16.45
N GLY A 135 -2.04 -1.65 16.11
CA GLY A 135 -2.62 -2.74 15.33
C GLY A 135 -3.00 -3.93 16.22
N VAL A 136 -3.10 -5.09 15.59
CA VAL A 136 -3.45 -6.35 16.24
C VAL A 136 -2.46 -7.43 15.81
N TYR A 137 -2.05 -8.28 16.76
CA TYR A 137 -1.37 -9.53 16.48
C TYR A 137 -2.40 -10.59 16.12
N MET A 138 -2.12 -11.37 15.10
CA MET A 138 -2.93 -12.51 14.67
C MET A 138 -2.01 -13.70 14.42
N HIS A 139 -2.32 -14.83 15.07
CA HIS A 139 -1.66 -16.09 14.78
C HIS A 139 -2.22 -16.67 13.49
N VAL A 140 -1.34 -17.01 12.56
CA VAL A 140 -1.71 -17.61 11.28
C VAL A 140 -1.57 -19.13 11.41
N ASP A 141 -2.69 -19.80 11.31
CA ASP A 141 -2.78 -21.25 11.20
C ASP A 141 -3.39 -21.64 9.83
N ASN A 142 -3.73 -22.90 9.65
CA ASN A 142 -4.38 -23.37 8.43
C ASN A 142 -5.86 -22.95 8.32
N SER A 143 -6.36 -22.14 9.26
CA SER A 143 -7.72 -21.58 9.22
C SER A 143 -7.74 -20.20 8.60
N LEU A 144 -8.89 -19.79 8.06
CA LEU A 144 -9.09 -18.43 7.52
C LEU A 144 -9.41 -17.39 8.62
N ILE A 145 -9.14 -17.70 9.89
CA ILE A 145 -9.51 -16.82 11.02
C ILE A 145 -8.68 -15.56 11.01
N ALA A 146 -7.37 -15.68 10.85
CA ALA A 146 -6.45 -14.55 10.83
C ALA A 146 -6.76 -13.58 9.65
N GLU A 147 -7.03 -14.11 8.47
CA GLU A 147 -7.41 -13.32 7.30
C GLU A 147 -8.70 -12.53 7.54
N ARG A 148 -9.75 -13.19 8.05
CA ARG A 148 -11.03 -12.53 8.35
C ARG A 148 -10.90 -11.46 9.43
N GLN A 149 -10.05 -11.71 10.41
CA GLN A 149 -9.77 -10.73 11.47
C GLN A 149 -9.03 -9.53 10.91
N LEU A 150 -8.03 -9.75 10.07
CA LEU A 150 -7.29 -8.68 9.38
C LEU A 150 -8.24 -7.84 8.51
N ASP A 151 -9.04 -8.47 7.68
CA ASP A 151 -10.02 -7.77 6.83
C ASP A 151 -10.96 -6.89 7.65
N LYS A 152 -11.47 -7.40 8.77
CA LYS A 152 -12.34 -6.64 9.68
C LYS A 152 -11.63 -5.41 10.25
N GLU A 153 -10.37 -5.54 10.65
CA GLU A 153 -9.59 -4.41 11.18
C GLU A 153 -9.27 -3.37 10.09
N LEU A 154 -8.94 -3.81 8.87
CA LEU A 154 -8.70 -2.93 7.73
C LEU A 154 -9.98 -2.18 7.30
N GLN A 155 -11.14 -2.85 7.29
CA GLN A 155 -12.44 -2.21 7.03
C GLN A 155 -12.77 -1.11 8.05
N LYS A 156 -12.50 -1.33 9.34
CA LYS A 156 -12.67 -0.29 10.37
C LYS A 156 -11.80 0.94 10.09
N MET A 157 -10.58 0.73 9.58
CA MET A 157 -9.70 1.84 9.21
C MET A 157 -10.25 2.64 8.02
N GLN A 158 -10.83 1.96 7.03
CA GLN A 158 -11.44 2.62 5.87
C GLN A 158 -12.66 3.45 6.29
N GLN A 159 -13.54 2.92 7.14
CA GLN A 159 -14.70 3.63 7.66
C GLN A 159 -14.31 4.88 8.46
N GLY A 160 -13.36 4.76 9.38
CA GLY A 160 -12.85 5.91 10.14
C GLY A 160 -12.11 6.95 9.28
N ALA A 161 -11.58 6.57 8.13
CA ALA A 161 -10.98 7.50 7.17
C ALA A 161 -12.06 8.24 6.36
N ILE A 162 -13.18 7.61 6.05
CA ILE A 162 -14.31 8.20 5.33
C ILE A 162 -15.01 9.25 6.22
N ASP A 163 -15.17 8.99 7.51
CA ASP A 163 -15.77 9.95 8.46
C ASP A 163 -14.91 11.21 8.64
N ASN A 164 -13.61 11.13 8.38
CA ASN A 164 -12.68 12.27 8.44
C ASN A 164 -12.40 12.92 7.08
N VAL A 165 -12.80 12.31 6.00
CA VAL A 165 -12.81 12.92 4.67
C VAL A 165 -14.15 13.64 4.54
N VAL A 166 -14.25 14.86 5.07
CA VAL A 166 -15.10 15.86 4.42
C VAL A 166 -14.69 15.81 2.95
N TYR A 167 -15.60 15.36 2.09
CA TYR A 167 -15.45 15.45 0.66
C TYR A 167 -14.92 16.84 0.35
N SER A 168 -13.64 16.96 0.11
CA SER A 168 -13.12 18.05 -0.67
C SER A 168 -13.66 17.72 -2.07
N ASP A 169 -14.89 18.16 -2.32
CA ASP A 169 -15.39 18.27 -3.67
C ASP A 169 -14.28 18.98 -4.43
N TYR A 170 -13.65 18.26 -5.32
CA TYR A 170 -12.97 18.88 -6.41
C TYR A 170 -14.09 19.57 -7.16
N ASP A 171 -14.25 20.86 -6.90
CA ASP A 171 -15.06 21.74 -7.72
C ASP A 171 -14.49 21.61 -9.14
N GLU A 172 -15.06 20.68 -9.89
CA GLU A 172 -14.72 20.49 -11.30
C GLU A 172 -15.25 21.71 -12.05
N GLN A 173 -14.45 22.79 -12.03
CA GLN A 173 -14.81 24.05 -12.68
C GLN A 173 -14.76 24.00 -14.22
N PHE A 174 -14.62 22.79 -14.78
CA PHE A 174 -14.67 22.62 -16.24
C PHE A 174 -16.01 23.08 -16.83
N GLN A 175 -17.11 23.04 -16.05
CA GLN A 175 -18.43 23.46 -16.50
C GLN A 175 -18.45 24.95 -16.86
N GLY A 176 -17.80 25.80 -16.09
CA GLY A 176 -17.68 27.23 -16.40
C GLY A 176 -16.92 27.50 -17.71
N VAL A 177 -15.83 26.78 -17.89
CA VAL A 177 -15.03 26.88 -19.14
C VAL A 177 -15.79 26.31 -20.33
N ALA A 178 -16.51 25.19 -20.16
CA ALA A 178 -17.33 24.59 -21.21
C ALA A 178 -18.48 25.51 -21.65
N ILE A 179 -19.15 26.18 -20.73
CA ILE A 179 -20.20 27.17 -21.05
C ILE A 179 -19.61 28.37 -21.80
N LEU A 180 -18.45 28.87 -21.40
CA LEU A 180 -17.78 29.98 -22.08
C LEU A 180 -17.43 29.59 -23.53
N ILE A 181 -16.87 28.41 -23.74
CA ILE A 181 -16.56 27.90 -25.10
C ILE A 181 -17.84 27.75 -25.92
N LEU A 182 -18.93 27.24 -25.35
CA LEU A 182 -20.21 27.11 -26.04
C LEU A 182 -20.76 28.47 -26.48
N ILE A 183 -20.68 29.47 -25.59
CA ILE A 183 -21.13 30.85 -25.92
C ILE A 183 -20.30 31.43 -27.07
N LEU A 184 -18.97 31.23 -27.07
CA LEU A 184 -18.08 31.70 -28.13
C LEU A 184 -18.38 31.01 -29.46
N LEU A 185 -18.66 29.71 -29.47
CA LEU A 185 -19.06 28.99 -30.70
C LEU A 185 -20.38 29.50 -31.25
N ILE A 186 -21.39 29.75 -30.40
CA ILE A 186 -22.66 30.33 -30.85
C ILE A 186 -22.45 31.72 -31.40
N ALA A 187 -21.65 32.57 -30.77
CA ALA A 187 -21.32 33.91 -31.29
C ALA A 187 -20.61 33.83 -32.62
N GLU A 188 -19.70 32.89 -32.81
CA GLU A 188 -19.00 32.68 -34.09
C GLU A 188 -19.96 32.33 -35.22
N VAL A 189 -20.90 31.40 -34.99
CA VAL A 189 -21.91 31.02 -35.97
C VAL A 189 -22.76 32.22 -36.38
N VAL A 190 -23.26 33.00 -35.41
CA VAL A 190 -24.09 34.19 -35.64
C VAL A 190 -23.30 35.26 -36.45
N ILE A 191 -22.02 35.47 -36.14
CA ILE A 191 -21.17 36.43 -36.86
C ILE A 191 -20.93 35.97 -38.30
N LEU A 192 -20.68 34.69 -38.51
CA LEU A 192 -20.47 34.12 -39.85
C LEU A 192 -21.71 34.18 -40.71
N GLU A 193 -22.91 33.91 -40.15
CA GLU A 193 -24.18 34.07 -40.89
C GLU A 193 -24.41 35.50 -41.30
N LYS A 194 -24.28 36.49 -40.42
CA LYS A 194 -24.42 37.90 -40.73
C LYS A 194 -23.43 38.37 -41.81
N LYS A 195 -22.20 37.86 -41.80
CA LYS A 195 -21.19 38.18 -42.79
C LYS A 195 -21.51 37.58 -44.19
N ARG A 196 -22.16 36.39 -44.17
CA ARG A 196 -22.60 35.71 -45.40
C ARG A 196 -23.80 36.42 -46.02
N GLU A 197 -24.76 36.88 -45.24
CA GLU A 197 -25.91 37.69 -45.73
C GLU A 197 -25.46 39.04 -46.31
N LYS A 198 -24.54 39.77 -45.67
CA LYS A 198 -24.00 41.02 -46.21
C LYS A 198 -23.30 40.81 -47.53
N LYS A 199 -22.47 39.78 -47.68
CA LYS A 199 -21.82 39.46 -48.98
C LYS A 199 -22.83 39.08 -50.06
N GLY A 200 -23.93 38.40 -49.73
CA GLY A 200 -25.00 38.07 -50.67
C GLY A 200 -25.77 39.32 -51.16
N GLN A 201 -26.00 40.27 -50.25
CA GLN A 201 -26.67 41.56 -50.62
C GLN A 201 -25.75 42.48 -51.49
N GLU A 202 -24.45 42.53 -51.22
CA GLU A 202 -23.49 43.29 -52.03
C GLU A 202 -23.36 42.71 -53.43
N ALA A 203 -23.32 41.38 -53.59
CA ALA A 203 -23.29 40.71 -54.88
C ALA A 203 -24.53 40.98 -55.74
N SER A 204 -25.71 40.92 -55.10
CA SER A 204 -27.00 41.20 -55.78
C SER A 204 -27.20 42.67 -56.20
N SER A 205 -26.55 43.60 -55.49
CA SER A 205 -26.62 45.06 -55.88
C SER A 205 -25.66 45.43 -57.00
N THR A 206 -24.63 44.64 -57.25
CA THR A 206 -23.66 44.87 -58.33
C THR A 206 -24.14 44.32 -59.68
N GLU A 207 -25.00 43.32 -59.67
CA GLU A 207 -25.64 42.75 -60.90
C GLU A 207 -26.80 43.58 -61.46
N ARG A 208 -27.26 44.61 -60.74
CA ARG A 208 -28.38 45.43 -61.13
C ARG A 208 -27.95 46.83 -61.71
N LYS A 209 -26.69 47.03 -61.93
CA LYS A 209 -26.15 48.24 -62.64
C LYS A 209 -25.60 47.82 -63.98
#